data_1bcebcf2c84f7b33510bf07a9f740051
#
_entry.id   1bcebcf2c84f7b33510bf07a9f740051
#
_cell.length_a   1.000
_cell.length_b   1.000
_cell.length_c   1.000
_cell.angle_alpha   90.00
_cell.angle_beta   90.00
_cell.angle_gamma   90.00
#
_symmetry.space_group_name_H-M   'P 1'
#
loop_
_entity.id
_entity.type
_entity.pdbx_description
1 polymer ?
#
loop_
_entity_poly.entity_id
_entity_poly.type
_entity_poly.pdbx_seq_one_letter_code
_entity_poly.pdbx_strand_id
1 'polypeptide(L)'
;MDESLSKSLEYAERLSTFNNQIKLLKEQCLENNILYTQGHQFTVDLNLINYCLTLMNIKKTNEAIFLDDYKLPVKITDINSFYNNITDLYQRNLNQYFVEYNQLVKDKGEI
;
A
#
# COMPACT_ATOMS: atom_id res chain seq x y z
N MET A 1 2.03 -5.83 -44.40
CA MET A 1 2.75 -6.19 -43.17
C MET A 1 2.64 -7.67 -42.91
N ASP A 2 3.71 -8.29 -42.52
CA ASP A 2 3.74 -9.70 -42.17
C ASP A 2 2.78 -9.99 -41.00
N GLU A 3 2.01 -11.06 -41.09
CA GLU A 3 1.11 -11.48 -40.01
C GLU A 3 1.85 -11.74 -38.69
N SER A 4 3.04 -12.33 -38.77
CA SER A 4 3.89 -12.59 -37.61
C SER A 4 4.28 -11.29 -36.88
N LEU A 5 4.67 -10.27 -37.64
CA LEU A 5 5.01 -8.95 -37.08
C LEU A 5 3.79 -8.29 -36.45
N SER A 6 2.62 -8.39 -37.10
CA SER A 6 1.37 -7.84 -36.55
C SER A 6 1.01 -8.47 -35.21
N LYS A 7 1.15 -9.78 -35.07
CA LYS A 7 0.90 -10.50 -33.82
C LYS A 7 1.90 -10.10 -32.74
N SER A 8 3.16 -9.89 -33.10
CA SER A 8 4.20 -9.45 -32.17
C SER A 8 3.90 -8.04 -31.61
N LEU A 9 3.45 -7.13 -32.46
CA LEU A 9 3.06 -5.78 -32.05
C LEU A 9 1.85 -5.81 -31.13
N GLU A 10 0.85 -6.63 -31.45
CA GLU A 10 -0.34 -6.81 -30.64
C GLU A 10 0.01 -7.34 -29.25
N TYR A 11 0.90 -8.33 -29.18
CA TYR A 11 1.39 -8.87 -27.91
C TYR A 11 2.08 -7.78 -27.07
N ALA A 12 2.97 -7.00 -27.70
CA ALA A 12 3.69 -5.92 -27.02
C ALA A 12 2.73 -4.86 -26.45
N GLU A 13 1.68 -4.52 -27.19
CA GLU A 13 0.67 -3.56 -26.73
C GLU A 13 -0.08 -4.07 -25.51
N ARG A 14 -0.49 -5.35 -25.53
CA ARG A 14 -1.19 -5.97 -24.40
C ARG A 14 -0.31 -6.02 -23.17
N LEU A 15 0.97 -6.36 -23.32
CA LEU A 15 1.91 -6.41 -22.21
C LEU A 15 2.14 -5.01 -21.62
N SER A 16 2.29 -4.00 -22.47
CA SER A 16 2.44 -2.61 -22.03
C SER A 16 1.22 -2.15 -21.25
N THR A 17 0.01 -2.45 -21.72
CA THR A 17 -1.24 -2.12 -21.04
C THR A 17 -1.31 -2.79 -19.67
N PHE A 18 -0.97 -4.07 -19.59
CA PHE A 18 -0.93 -4.82 -18.34
C PHE A 18 0.03 -4.17 -17.34
N ASN A 19 1.25 -3.85 -17.79
CA ASN A 19 2.26 -3.23 -16.92
C ASN A 19 1.81 -1.86 -16.41
N ASN A 20 1.13 -1.07 -17.24
CA ASN A 20 0.58 0.22 -16.83
C ASN A 20 -0.52 0.06 -15.80
N GLN A 21 -1.39 -0.94 -15.95
CA GLN A 21 -2.44 -1.24 -15.00
C GLN A 21 -1.87 -1.67 -13.65
N ILE A 22 -0.82 -2.50 -13.64
CA ILE A 22 -0.12 -2.89 -12.41
C ILE A 22 0.47 -1.67 -11.71
N LYS A 23 1.10 -0.77 -12.48
CA LYS A 23 1.66 0.46 -11.92
C LYS A 23 0.59 1.30 -11.22
N LEU A 24 -0.58 1.46 -11.86
CA LEU A 24 -1.70 2.20 -11.27
C LEU A 24 -2.22 1.54 -9.99
N LEU A 25 -2.30 0.21 -9.95
CA LEU A 25 -2.70 -0.50 -8.74
C LEU A 25 -1.72 -0.29 -7.60
N LYS A 26 -0.42 -0.31 -7.89
CA LYS A 26 0.62 -0.03 -6.88
C LYS A 26 0.47 1.38 -6.32
N GLU A 27 0.28 2.37 -7.18
CA GLU A 27 0.10 3.76 -6.79
C GLU A 27 -1.15 3.92 -5.93
N GLN A 28 -2.25 3.29 -6.32
CA GLN A 28 -3.51 3.32 -5.58
C GLN A 28 -3.36 2.69 -4.20
N CYS A 29 -2.65 1.57 -4.09
CA CYS A 29 -2.38 0.92 -2.82
C CYS A 29 -1.61 1.84 -1.87
N LEU A 30 -0.59 2.54 -2.37
CA LEU A 30 0.17 3.51 -1.58
C LEU A 30 -0.69 4.69 -1.14
N GLU A 31 -1.51 5.24 -2.04
CA GLU A 31 -2.40 6.35 -1.74
C GLU A 31 -3.46 5.97 -0.69
N ASN A 32 -3.95 4.73 -0.74
CA ASN A 32 -4.96 4.26 0.21
C ASN A 32 -4.38 4.01 1.61
N ASN A 33 -3.06 3.90 1.75
CA ASN A 33 -2.39 3.70 3.02
C ASN A 33 -2.13 5.01 3.77
N ILE A 34 -3.05 5.96 3.67
CA ILE A 34 -2.96 7.24 4.36
C ILE A 34 -3.97 7.24 5.51
N LEU A 35 -3.48 7.53 6.72
CA LEU A 35 -4.32 7.68 7.91
C LEU A 35 -4.26 9.12 8.41
N TYR A 36 -5.43 9.69 8.68
CA TYR A 36 -5.54 11.01 9.29
C TYR A 36 -6.00 10.85 10.73
N THR A 37 -5.23 11.38 11.67
CA THR A 37 -5.59 11.36 13.07
C THR A 37 -5.08 12.62 13.75
N GLN A 38 -5.91 13.23 14.64
CA GLN A 38 -5.58 14.46 15.39
C GLN A 38 -5.13 15.60 14.48
N GLY A 39 -5.66 15.67 13.25
CA GLY A 39 -5.26 16.70 12.28
C GLY A 39 -3.92 16.43 11.60
N HIS A 40 -3.33 15.26 11.78
CA HIS A 40 -2.06 14.87 11.20
C HIS A 40 -2.24 13.76 10.17
N GLN A 41 -1.36 13.76 9.17
CA GLN A 41 -1.34 12.73 8.13
C GLN A 41 -0.19 11.76 8.35
N PHE A 42 -0.51 10.48 8.30
CA PHE A 42 0.49 9.40 8.38
C PHE A 42 0.38 8.51 7.15
N THR A 43 1.51 8.27 6.49
CA THR A 43 1.60 7.20 5.50
C THR A 43 1.89 5.91 6.23
N VAL A 44 0.96 4.95 6.11
CA VAL A 44 1.09 3.66 6.79
C VAL A 44 1.96 2.75 5.96
N ASP A 45 3.16 2.49 6.46
CA ASP A 45 4.15 1.62 5.84
C ASP A 45 4.77 0.70 6.90
N LEU A 46 5.69 -0.17 6.47
CA LEU A 46 6.34 -1.09 7.40
C LEU A 46 7.18 -0.38 8.44
N ASN A 47 7.76 0.79 8.10
CA ASN A 47 8.54 1.57 9.06
C ASN A 47 7.67 2.04 10.22
N LEU A 48 6.48 2.55 9.93
CA LEU A 48 5.54 2.99 10.96
C LEU A 48 5.07 1.81 11.82
N ILE A 49 4.71 0.70 11.17
CA ILE A 49 4.27 -0.52 11.86
C ILE A 49 5.39 -1.05 12.75
N ASN A 50 6.62 -1.10 12.27
CA ASN A 50 7.76 -1.59 13.03
C ASN A 50 8.10 -0.69 14.21
N TYR A 51 7.93 0.62 14.08
CA TYR A 51 8.11 1.54 15.20
C TYR A 51 7.12 1.23 16.32
N CYS A 52 5.82 1.06 15.96
CA CYS A 52 4.80 0.66 16.94
C CYS A 52 5.15 -0.66 17.61
N LEU A 53 5.57 -1.64 16.82
CA LEU A 53 5.93 -2.97 17.33
C LEU A 53 7.12 -2.88 18.29
N THR A 54 8.12 -2.07 17.98
CA THR A 54 9.26 -1.82 18.84
C THR A 54 8.82 -1.23 20.18
N LEU A 55 7.94 -0.22 20.15
CA LEU A 55 7.42 0.40 21.36
C LEU A 55 6.66 -0.62 22.22
N MET A 56 5.86 -1.47 21.59
CA MET A 56 5.12 -2.52 22.28
C MET A 56 6.07 -3.54 22.92
N ASN A 57 7.14 -3.91 22.22
CA ASN A 57 8.12 -4.87 22.72
C ASN A 57 8.87 -4.37 23.93
N ILE A 58 9.12 -3.07 24.01
CA ILE A 58 9.75 -2.45 25.21
C ILE A 58 8.73 -1.96 26.22
N LYS A 59 7.46 -2.33 26.05
CA LYS A 59 6.34 -2.00 26.94
C LYS A 59 6.06 -0.51 27.09
N LYS A 60 6.36 0.26 26.05
CA LYS A 60 6.02 1.68 25.96
C LYS A 60 4.71 1.85 25.21
N THR A 61 3.59 1.43 25.82
CA THR A 61 2.29 1.37 25.16
C THR A 61 1.34 2.49 25.56
N ASN A 62 1.66 3.27 26.61
CA ASN A 62 0.76 4.31 27.11
C ASN A 62 0.81 5.57 26.26
N GLU A 63 2.01 6.02 25.92
CA GLU A 63 2.18 7.18 25.05
C GLU A 63 3.54 7.20 24.42
N ALA A 64 3.62 7.75 23.22
CA ALA A 64 4.89 7.98 22.54
C ALA A 64 4.71 9.11 21.53
N ILE A 65 5.83 9.69 21.12
CA ILE A 65 5.84 10.73 20.09
C ILE A 65 6.14 10.09 18.75
N PHE A 66 5.29 10.43 17.78
CA PHE A 66 5.44 10.03 16.39
C PHE A 66 5.67 11.27 15.55
N LEU A 67 6.32 11.11 14.40
CA LEU A 67 6.41 12.17 13.41
C LEU A 67 5.42 11.88 12.29
N ASP A 68 4.61 12.87 11.94
CA ASP A 68 3.70 12.73 10.80
C ASP A 68 4.46 12.83 9.47
N ASP A 69 3.76 12.80 8.35
CA ASP A 69 4.38 12.86 7.03
C ASP A 69 5.15 14.17 6.79
N TYR A 70 4.81 15.21 7.53
CA TYR A 70 5.45 16.53 7.43
C TYR A 70 6.50 16.72 8.52
N LYS A 71 6.86 15.65 9.24
CA LYS A 71 7.85 15.66 10.33
C LYS A 71 7.43 16.49 11.53
N LEU A 72 6.12 16.68 11.72
CA LEU A 72 5.57 17.33 12.90
C LEU A 72 5.33 16.31 14.00
N PRO A 73 5.62 16.65 15.27
CA PRO A 73 5.47 15.70 16.37
C PRO A 73 4.02 15.54 16.78
N VAL A 74 3.63 14.29 17.02
CA VAL A 74 2.27 13.92 17.44
C VAL A 74 2.39 12.97 18.62
N LYS A 75 1.68 13.25 19.71
CA LYS A 75 1.61 12.34 20.85
C LYS A 75 0.48 11.35 20.63
N ILE A 76 0.83 10.07 20.52
CA ILE A 76 -0.14 8.98 20.44
C ILE A 76 -0.25 8.36 21.83
N THR A 77 -1.47 8.35 22.39
CA THR A 77 -1.70 7.98 23.79
C THR A 77 -2.06 6.52 24.00
N ASP A 78 -2.43 5.80 22.93
CA ASP A 78 -2.74 4.37 22.99
C ASP A 78 -2.07 3.69 21.81
N ILE A 79 -0.85 3.21 22.06
CA ILE A 79 -0.03 2.60 21.01
C ILE A 79 -0.65 1.31 20.48
N ASN A 80 -1.25 0.51 21.38
CA ASN A 80 -1.89 -0.75 20.95
C ASN A 80 -3.06 -0.48 19.99
N SER A 81 -3.89 0.49 20.30
CA SER A 81 -5.01 0.87 19.43
C SER A 81 -4.51 1.43 18.10
N PHE A 82 -3.50 2.30 18.15
CA PHE A 82 -2.90 2.86 16.94
C PHE A 82 -2.29 1.77 16.06
N TYR A 83 -1.56 0.84 16.68
CA TYR A 83 -0.99 -0.32 15.98
C TYR A 83 -2.07 -1.14 15.27
N ASN A 84 -3.17 -1.43 15.96
CA ASN A 84 -4.28 -2.18 15.37
C ASN A 84 -4.89 -1.43 14.18
N ASN A 85 -5.07 -0.12 14.31
CA ASN A 85 -5.63 0.70 13.24
C ASN A 85 -4.74 0.72 11.99
N ILE A 86 -3.43 0.91 12.16
CA ILE A 86 -2.52 0.99 11.01
C ILE A 86 -2.32 -0.39 10.36
N THR A 87 -2.26 -1.46 11.15
CA THR A 87 -2.12 -2.81 10.59
C THR A 87 -3.38 -3.24 9.85
N ASP A 88 -4.56 -2.91 10.38
CA ASP A 88 -5.83 -3.20 9.71
C ASP A 88 -5.93 -2.45 8.38
N LEU A 89 -5.56 -1.19 8.36
CA LEU A 89 -5.56 -0.39 7.13
C LEU A 89 -4.59 -0.97 6.10
N TYR A 90 -3.37 -1.29 6.54
CA TYR A 90 -2.33 -1.86 5.68
C TYR A 90 -2.78 -3.18 5.06
N GLN A 91 -3.32 -4.10 5.88
CA GLN A 91 -3.79 -5.40 5.41
C GLN A 91 -5.00 -5.28 4.48
N ARG A 92 -5.93 -4.39 4.79
CA ARG A 92 -7.10 -4.16 3.96
C ARG A 92 -6.70 -3.71 2.56
N ASN A 93 -5.74 -2.79 2.49
CA ASN A 93 -5.27 -2.27 1.21
C ASN A 93 -4.45 -3.31 0.43
N LEU A 94 -3.68 -4.14 1.12
CA LEU A 94 -2.98 -5.26 0.48
C LEU A 94 -3.98 -6.29 -0.07
N ASN A 95 -5.04 -6.60 0.67
CA ASN A 95 -6.08 -7.51 0.21
C ASN A 95 -6.79 -6.95 -1.02
N GLN A 96 -7.08 -5.67 -1.03
CA GLN A 96 -7.68 -4.99 -2.19
C GLN A 96 -6.75 -5.08 -3.40
N TYR A 97 -5.47 -4.79 -3.22
CA TYR A 97 -4.46 -4.90 -4.26
C TYR A 97 -4.39 -6.33 -4.79
N PHE A 98 -4.37 -7.31 -3.90
CA PHE A 98 -4.29 -8.72 -4.27
C PHE A 98 -5.47 -9.15 -5.14
N VAL A 99 -6.69 -8.75 -4.76
CA VAL A 99 -7.90 -9.06 -5.53
C VAL A 99 -7.85 -8.44 -6.92
N GLU A 100 -7.50 -7.17 -7.00
CA GLU A 100 -7.42 -6.44 -8.28
C GLU A 100 -6.28 -6.95 -9.15
N TYR A 101 -5.14 -7.27 -8.55
CA TYR A 101 -4.02 -7.88 -9.25
C TYR A 101 -4.41 -9.22 -9.88
N ASN A 102 -5.07 -10.08 -9.09
CA ASN A 102 -5.52 -11.38 -9.60
C ASN A 102 -6.54 -11.24 -10.73
N GLN A 103 -7.39 -10.24 -10.67
CA GLN A 103 -8.33 -9.96 -11.76
C GLN A 103 -7.61 -9.57 -13.04
N LEU A 104 -6.57 -8.72 -12.94
CA LEU A 104 -5.76 -8.34 -14.09
C LEU A 104 -5.00 -9.53 -14.67
N VAL A 105 -4.45 -10.39 -13.82
CA VAL A 105 -3.76 -11.61 -14.27
C VAL A 105 -4.72 -12.53 -15.01
N LYS A 106 -5.93 -12.68 -14.50
CA LYS A 106 -6.97 -13.49 -15.12
C LYS A 106 -7.38 -12.91 -16.48
N ASP A 107 -7.55 -11.60 -16.56
CA ASP A 107 -7.91 -10.93 -17.82
C ASP A 107 -6.77 -11.01 -18.83
N LYS A 108 -5.52 -11.04 -18.35
CA LYS A 108 -4.32 -11.19 -19.16
C LYS A 108 -4.17 -12.61 -19.74
N GLY A 109 -4.81 -13.61 -19.18
CA GLY A 109 -4.55 -15.05 -19.33
C GLY A 109 -4.23 -15.56 -20.73
N GLU A 110 -4.62 -14.83 -21.77
CA GLU A 110 -4.40 -15.18 -23.17
C GLU A 110 -3.14 -14.53 -23.76
N ILE A 111 -2.40 -13.77 -22.98
CA ILE A 111 -1.18 -13.14 -23.44
C ILE A 111 -0.01 -14.12 -23.33
#